data_23ca82927377075f9793751bc54c7015
#
_entry.id   23ca82927377075f9793751bc54c7015
#
_cell.length_a   1.000
_cell.length_b   1.000
_cell.length_c   1.000
_cell.angle_alpha   90.00
_cell.angle_beta   90.00
_cell.angle_gamma   90.00
#
_symmetry.space_group_name_H-M   'P 1'
#
loop_
_entity.id
_entity.type
_entity.pdbx_description
1 polymer ?
#
loop_
_entity_poly.entity_id
_entity_poly.type
_entity_poly.pdbx_seq_one_letter_code
_entity_poly.pdbx_strand_id
1 'polypeptide(L)'
;MFRNFIYAIFSFLLLVFSVTQSSCQGKKDPVPEVPGNKAAVKVGAWYFGGWSFPADQNGHTFHISPTLTTTFSDREPVWGWREDKAGVMTEQINYAADNGLSFWGFCWYDNTLVDDAKTMDNLNNALDLFLKAPNKNRLDFCLMSCFPVSPVNWEKICDRTVPYFKEGNYLKVEGKPVMVFFNTDEVISGMNGIANTKAALQLYRKKAREAGAGEILIGARTATRPSDPTYQNKYVECGFDFLTTYNNADDGRSNAGANDYSRLLEGDKKSWNGISAHSALPFVPVVGTGYDMRPWALDHPNQPASDFWYTGMTPQKIAEQLRAGMQWVKANPKKVPGNLLFLYAWNENGEGAWLTPTKSEGAARLNAIKQVIQDENK
;
A
#
# COMPACT_ATOMS: atom_id res chain seq x y z
N MET A 1 -1.39 -58.39 -6.13
CA MET A 1 -0.66 -59.31 -5.24
C MET A 1 -0.35 -58.52 -3.98
N PHE A 2 -1.11 -58.70 -2.92
CA PHE A 2 -0.84 -59.42 -1.68
C PHE A 2 0.46 -58.98 -1.01
N ARG A 3 0.60 -58.59 0.27
CA ARG A 3 -0.16 -58.87 1.49
C ARG A 3 0.40 -58.07 2.65
N ASN A 4 -0.48 -57.57 3.51
CA ASN A 4 -0.45 -57.41 4.99
C ASN A 4 0.77 -57.86 5.81
N PHE A 5 1.04 -57.15 6.92
CA PHE A 5 1.15 -57.70 8.30
C PHE A 5 1.53 -56.57 9.27
N ILE A 6 0.71 -56.25 10.20
CA ILE A 6 0.38 -56.67 11.59
C ILE A 6 1.07 -55.84 12.68
N TYR A 7 0.24 -55.31 13.54
CA TYR A 7 0.34 -54.70 14.86
C TYR A 7 1.42 -55.22 15.82
N ALA A 8 1.96 -54.30 16.66
CA ALA A 8 2.40 -54.65 18.01
C ALA A 8 2.04 -53.49 18.98
N ILE A 9 1.22 -53.83 19.94
CA ILE A 9 0.75 -53.10 21.10
C ILE A 9 1.86 -53.16 22.18
N PHE A 10 2.24 -52.01 22.78
CA PHE A 10 2.89 -52.03 24.08
C PHE A 10 2.19 -51.06 25.01
N SER A 11 1.52 -51.61 25.99
CA SER A 11 0.97 -50.93 27.17
C SER A 11 2.12 -50.57 28.13
N PHE A 12 2.18 -49.31 28.61
CA PHE A 12 2.98 -48.98 29.78
C PHE A 12 2.10 -48.28 30.82
N LEU A 13 2.14 -48.81 32.02
CA LEU A 13 1.44 -48.40 33.22
C LEU A 13 1.79 -46.97 33.64
N LEU A 14 0.77 -46.17 33.93
CA LEU A 14 0.88 -44.90 34.62
C LEU A 14 0.91 -45.15 36.13
N LEU A 15 1.99 -44.79 36.81
CA LEU A 15 2.04 -44.57 38.23
C LEU A 15 1.72 -43.11 38.53
N VAL A 16 0.58 -42.87 39.16
CA VAL A 16 0.15 -41.55 39.63
C VAL A 16 0.83 -41.25 40.97
N PHE A 17 1.70 -40.27 41.01
CA PHE A 17 2.14 -39.59 42.26
C PHE A 17 1.38 -38.29 42.42
N SER A 18 0.45 -38.25 43.36
CA SER A 18 -0.24 -37.03 43.78
C SER A 18 0.67 -36.23 44.70
N VAL A 19 1.21 -35.11 44.19
CA VAL A 19 1.82 -34.10 45.03
C VAL A 19 0.84 -32.93 45.15
N THR A 20 0.25 -32.80 46.35
CA THR A 20 -0.56 -31.65 46.75
C THR A 20 0.38 -30.46 46.99
N GLN A 21 0.47 -29.54 46.01
CA GLN A 21 1.03 -28.21 46.25
C GLN A 21 -0.09 -27.23 46.68
N SER A 22 0.00 -26.79 47.90
CA SER A 22 -0.80 -25.70 48.44
C SER A 22 -0.32 -24.38 47.78
N SER A 23 -1.10 -23.81 46.86
CA SER A 23 -0.80 -22.52 46.24
C SER A 23 -1.39 -21.42 47.10
N CYS A 24 -0.56 -20.64 47.78
CA CYS A 24 -0.89 -19.30 48.21
C CYS A 24 -1.09 -18.41 46.98
N GLN A 25 -2.33 -18.21 46.55
CA GLN A 25 -2.67 -17.16 45.59
C GLN A 25 -2.64 -15.79 46.31
N GLY A 26 -1.50 -15.12 46.23
CA GLY A 26 -1.45 -13.68 46.46
C GLY A 26 -2.18 -12.99 45.30
N LYS A 27 -3.29 -12.29 45.60
CA LYS A 27 -3.90 -11.35 44.65
C LYS A 27 -2.83 -10.31 44.28
N LYS A 28 -2.35 -10.37 43.06
CA LYS A 28 -1.62 -9.23 42.46
C LYS A 28 -2.66 -8.17 42.16
N ASP A 29 -2.57 -7.03 42.82
CA ASP A 29 -3.32 -5.84 42.44
C ASP A 29 -3.01 -5.54 40.96
N PRO A 30 -4.04 -5.14 40.16
CA PRO A 30 -3.79 -4.75 38.77
C PRO A 30 -2.83 -3.56 38.78
N VAL A 31 -1.66 -3.75 38.16
CA VAL A 31 -0.74 -2.65 37.85
C VAL A 31 -1.54 -1.61 37.06
N PRO A 32 -1.63 -0.34 37.53
CA PRO A 32 -2.31 0.69 36.75
C PRO A 32 -1.71 0.73 35.34
N GLU A 33 -2.52 0.49 34.32
CA GLU A 33 -2.12 0.79 32.94
C GLU A 33 -1.81 2.29 32.90
N VAL A 34 -0.53 2.61 32.79
CA VAL A 34 -0.09 3.96 32.40
C VAL A 34 -0.75 4.21 31.05
N PRO A 35 -1.54 5.29 30.87
CA PRO A 35 -2.09 5.62 29.56
C PRO A 35 -0.91 5.79 28.61
N GLY A 36 -0.60 4.77 27.83
CA GLY A 36 0.44 4.83 26.81
C GLY A 36 0.05 5.96 25.87
N ASN A 37 0.93 6.93 25.72
CA ASN A 37 0.82 7.97 24.70
C ASN A 37 0.70 7.24 23.34
N LYS A 38 -0.54 7.02 22.87
CA LYS A 38 -0.80 6.29 21.63
C LYS A 38 -0.23 7.13 20.50
N ALA A 39 0.91 6.71 19.98
CA ALA A 39 1.55 7.44 18.89
C ALA A 39 0.55 7.67 17.76
N ALA A 40 0.53 8.88 17.20
CA ALA A 40 -0.38 9.28 16.15
C ALA A 40 -0.28 8.35 14.93
N VAL A 41 -1.42 8.06 14.31
CA VAL A 41 -1.45 7.33 13.03
C VAL A 41 -0.98 8.25 11.93
N LYS A 42 0.04 7.84 11.20
CA LYS A 42 0.55 8.55 10.02
C LYS A 42 -0.25 8.10 8.80
N VAL A 43 -1.06 8.99 8.25
CA VAL A 43 -1.89 8.73 7.07
C VAL A 43 -1.18 9.25 5.83
N GLY A 44 -0.98 8.39 4.86
CA GLY A 44 -0.46 8.75 3.55
C GLY A 44 -1.33 8.18 2.43
N ALA A 45 -0.96 8.44 1.18
CA ALA A 45 -1.69 7.94 0.03
C ALA A 45 -0.74 7.42 -1.06
N TRP A 46 -1.16 6.40 -1.80
CA TRP A 46 -0.48 6.00 -3.03
C TRP A 46 -0.65 7.10 -4.09
N TYR A 47 0.44 7.42 -4.77
CA TYR A 47 0.49 8.42 -5.84
C TYR A 47 0.87 7.75 -7.15
N PHE A 48 -0.01 7.85 -8.15
CA PHE A 48 0.24 7.36 -9.49
C PHE A 48 0.73 8.50 -10.41
N GLY A 49 1.86 8.29 -11.11
CA GLY A 49 2.53 9.32 -11.92
C GLY A 49 2.14 9.34 -13.40
N GLY A 50 0.96 8.85 -13.77
CA GLY A 50 0.56 8.67 -15.18
C GLY A 50 0.01 9.91 -15.89
N TRP A 51 0.02 11.09 -15.25
CA TRP A 51 -0.66 12.29 -15.74
C TRP A 51 0.26 13.27 -16.52
N SER A 52 1.48 12.83 -16.85
CA SER A 52 2.52 13.63 -17.53
C SER A 52 2.87 13.14 -18.93
N PHE A 53 2.15 12.18 -19.48
CA PHE A 53 2.43 11.65 -20.82
C PHE A 53 2.23 12.69 -21.91
N PRO A 54 2.97 12.61 -23.04
CA PRO A 54 2.70 13.42 -24.22
C PRO A 54 1.25 13.26 -24.67
N ALA A 55 0.58 14.37 -24.89
CA ALA A 55 -0.81 14.38 -25.34
C ALA A 55 -0.91 14.36 -26.87
N ASP A 56 -1.97 13.78 -27.41
CA ASP A 56 -2.38 13.91 -28.78
C ASP A 56 -2.97 15.32 -29.07
N GLN A 57 -3.40 15.56 -30.32
CA GLN A 57 -4.00 16.83 -30.72
C GLN A 57 -5.29 17.21 -29.98
N ASN A 58 -5.96 16.23 -29.33
CA ASN A 58 -7.16 16.42 -28.54
C ASN A 58 -6.86 16.57 -27.03
N GLY A 59 -5.60 16.51 -26.65
CA GLY A 59 -5.17 16.57 -25.25
C GLY A 59 -5.24 15.23 -24.52
N HIS A 60 -5.52 14.12 -25.20
CA HIS A 60 -5.55 12.80 -24.60
C HIS A 60 -4.12 12.21 -24.52
N THR A 61 -3.91 11.41 -23.49
CA THR A 61 -2.69 10.60 -23.29
C THR A 61 -3.12 9.14 -23.06
N PHE A 62 -2.16 8.26 -22.81
CA PHE A 62 -2.48 6.88 -22.48
C PHE A 62 -3.39 6.76 -21.24
N HIS A 63 -3.25 7.64 -20.25
CA HIS A 63 -4.07 7.63 -19.00
C HIS A 63 -5.18 8.70 -19.00
N ILE A 64 -5.02 9.80 -19.73
CA ILE A 64 -6.04 10.82 -19.92
C ILE A 64 -6.83 10.45 -21.17
N SER A 65 -7.72 9.48 -21.01
CA SER A 65 -8.42 8.84 -22.11
C SER A 65 -9.74 9.57 -22.47
N PRO A 66 -10.28 9.37 -23.68
CA PRO A 66 -11.52 9.99 -24.11
C PRO A 66 -12.70 9.75 -23.17
N THR A 67 -12.91 8.50 -22.75
CA THR A 67 -14.01 8.15 -21.83
C THR A 67 -13.86 8.81 -20.47
N LEU A 68 -12.63 8.87 -19.94
CA LEU A 68 -12.35 9.55 -18.68
C LEU A 68 -12.68 11.04 -18.77
N THR A 69 -12.32 11.71 -19.85
CA THR A 69 -12.48 13.17 -19.99
C THR A 69 -13.88 13.59 -20.35
N THR A 70 -14.74 12.69 -20.84
CA THR A 70 -16.13 12.96 -21.23
C THR A 70 -17.13 12.36 -20.26
N THR A 71 -17.26 11.04 -20.23
CA THR A 71 -18.27 10.32 -19.43
C THR A 71 -17.99 10.39 -17.93
N PHE A 72 -16.72 10.47 -17.53
CA PHE A 72 -16.27 10.53 -16.13
C PHE A 72 -15.57 11.86 -15.82
N SER A 73 -15.96 12.94 -16.48
CA SER A 73 -15.39 14.28 -16.29
C SER A 73 -15.58 14.87 -14.89
N ASP A 74 -16.50 14.33 -14.11
CA ASP A 74 -16.68 14.65 -12.68
C ASP A 74 -15.43 14.34 -11.84
N ARG A 75 -14.54 13.48 -12.35
CA ARG A 75 -13.27 13.12 -11.69
C ARG A 75 -12.11 14.09 -12.00
N GLU A 76 -12.34 15.11 -12.84
CA GLU A 76 -11.29 16.04 -13.27
C GLU A 76 -10.78 16.88 -12.09
N PRO A 77 -9.45 16.86 -11.79
CA PRO A 77 -8.88 17.72 -10.77
C PRO A 77 -9.08 19.22 -11.04
N VAL A 78 -9.12 20.03 -10.01
CA VAL A 78 -9.32 21.50 -10.14
C VAL A 78 -8.27 22.18 -11.03
N TRP A 79 -7.05 21.62 -11.09
CA TRP A 79 -5.96 22.09 -11.97
C TRP A 79 -6.00 21.47 -13.38
N GLY A 80 -7.00 20.64 -13.69
CA GLY A 80 -7.09 19.84 -14.90
C GLY A 80 -6.37 18.51 -14.80
N TRP A 81 -6.37 17.74 -15.86
CA TRP A 81 -5.82 16.38 -15.87
C TRP A 81 -4.28 16.33 -15.78
N ARG A 82 -3.58 17.37 -16.23
CA ARG A 82 -2.12 17.39 -16.35
C ARG A 82 -1.46 17.83 -15.05
N GLU A 83 -0.59 16.99 -14.52
CA GLU A 83 0.21 17.27 -13.32
C GLU A 83 1.53 18.02 -13.60
N ASP A 84 1.98 18.04 -14.85
CA ASP A 84 3.24 18.65 -15.29
C ASP A 84 3.12 20.15 -15.63
N LYS A 85 1.97 20.76 -15.41
CA LYS A 85 1.80 22.22 -15.50
C LYS A 85 2.49 22.91 -14.34
N ALA A 86 3.06 24.06 -14.62
CA ALA A 86 3.77 24.88 -13.63
C ALA A 86 2.87 25.16 -12.39
N GLY A 87 3.40 24.91 -11.19
CA GLY A 87 2.72 25.14 -9.92
C GLY A 87 1.79 24.01 -9.46
N VAL A 88 1.35 23.10 -10.34
CA VAL A 88 0.39 22.05 -9.97
C VAL A 88 0.91 21.14 -8.86
N MET A 89 2.16 20.67 -8.93
CA MET A 89 2.71 19.83 -7.87
C MET A 89 2.79 20.56 -6.54
N THR A 90 3.15 21.86 -6.54
CA THR A 90 3.14 22.69 -5.33
C THR A 90 1.73 22.81 -4.73
N GLU A 91 0.72 22.95 -5.57
CA GLU A 91 -0.69 23.02 -5.16
C GLU A 91 -1.16 21.67 -4.58
N GLN A 92 -0.84 20.55 -5.23
CA GLN A 92 -1.14 19.21 -4.74
C GLN A 92 -0.55 18.95 -3.35
N ILE A 93 0.73 19.30 -3.15
CA ILE A 93 1.40 19.17 -1.84
C ILE A 93 0.65 19.99 -0.77
N ASN A 94 0.25 21.24 -1.10
CA ASN A 94 -0.51 22.06 -0.16
C ASN A 94 -1.84 21.42 0.20
N TYR A 95 -2.63 20.96 -0.78
CA TYR A 95 -3.90 20.28 -0.51
C TYR A 95 -3.71 19.04 0.37
N ALA A 96 -2.72 18.20 0.10
CA ALA A 96 -2.48 17.00 0.88
C ALA A 96 -2.07 17.33 2.34
N ALA A 97 -1.06 18.20 2.52
CA ALA A 97 -0.53 18.54 3.84
C ALA A 97 -1.52 19.36 4.68
N ASP A 98 -2.24 20.31 4.08
CA ASP A 98 -3.25 21.14 4.78
C ASP A 98 -4.45 20.29 5.26
N ASN A 99 -4.65 19.12 4.68
CA ASN A 99 -5.70 18.19 5.05
C ASN A 99 -5.20 16.96 5.84
N GLY A 100 -3.97 17.03 6.37
CA GLY A 100 -3.46 16.09 7.37
C GLY A 100 -2.79 14.84 6.81
N LEU A 101 -2.59 14.72 5.50
CA LEU A 101 -1.73 13.67 4.97
C LEU A 101 -0.28 13.92 5.38
N SER A 102 0.41 12.88 5.76
CA SER A 102 1.79 12.94 6.24
C SER A 102 2.80 12.56 5.16
N PHE A 103 2.40 11.77 4.18
CA PHE A 103 3.31 11.27 3.15
C PHE A 103 2.58 10.78 1.89
N TRP A 104 3.35 10.67 0.80
CA TRP A 104 2.93 9.94 -0.41
C TRP A 104 3.82 8.73 -0.67
N GLY A 105 3.23 7.63 -1.13
CA GLY A 105 3.93 6.47 -1.69
C GLY A 105 3.88 6.54 -3.21
N PHE A 106 4.97 6.94 -3.86
CA PHE A 106 5.02 7.05 -5.31
C PHE A 106 5.16 5.69 -5.97
N CYS A 107 4.28 5.38 -6.93
CA CYS A 107 4.53 4.32 -7.90
C CYS A 107 5.78 4.69 -8.71
N TRP A 108 6.83 3.88 -8.59
CA TRP A 108 8.09 4.09 -9.25
C TRP A 108 8.36 2.98 -10.27
N TYR A 109 8.85 3.35 -11.44
CA TYR A 109 9.02 2.46 -12.58
C TYR A 109 10.48 2.41 -13.03
N ASP A 110 11.03 1.18 -13.12
CA ASP A 110 12.34 1.00 -13.74
C ASP A 110 12.22 1.02 -15.26
N ASN A 111 13.12 1.74 -15.94
CA ASN A 111 13.14 1.83 -17.40
C ASN A 111 14.19 0.93 -18.05
N THR A 112 14.84 0.04 -17.30
CA THR A 112 16.02 -0.71 -17.75
C THR A 112 15.67 -1.86 -18.71
N LEU A 113 14.49 -2.45 -18.55
CA LEU A 113 14.07 -3.65 -19.29
C LEU A 113 12.97 -3.37 -20.32
N VAL A 114 12.75 -2.11 -20.70
CA VAL A 114 11.72 -1.74 -21.67
C VAL A 114 12.35 -1.15 -22.92
N ASP A 115 11.75 -1.44 -24.06
CA ASP A 115 12.15 -0.86 -25.34
C ASP A 115 11.84 0.64 -25.39
N ASP A 116 10.80 1.09 -24.69
CA ASP A 116 10.43 2.50 -24.56
C ASP A 116 10.73 3.05 -23.16
N ALA A 117 12.00 3.33 -22.91
CA ALA A 117 12.46 3.95 -21.65
C ALA A 117 11.76 5.30 -21.36
N LYS A 118 11.40 6.07 -22.40
CA LYS A 118 10.72 7.37 -22.25
C LYS A 118 9.32 7.23 -21.65
N THR A 119 8.61 6.17 -21.96
CA THR A 119 7.30 5.89 -21.34
C THR A 119 7.45 5.71 -19.82
N MET A 120 8.45 4.95 -19.37
CA MET A 120 8.70 4.77 -17.93
C MET A 120 9.17 6.05 -17.27
N ASP A 121 9.95 6.89 -17.94
CA ASP A 121 10.36 8.20 -17.43
C ASP A 121 9.14 9.13 -17.26
N ASN A 122 8.18 9.09 -18.17
CA ASN A 122 6.92 9.84 -18.02
C ASN A 122 6.14 9.41 -16.76
N LEU A 123 6.12 8.11 -16.41
CA LEU A 123 5.50 7.60 -15.18
C LEU A 123 6.22 8.06 -13.90
N ASN A 124 7.52 8.35 -13.97
CA ASN A 124 8.29 8.86 -12.85
C ASN A 124 8.32 10.39 -12.76
N ASN A 125 7.79 11.12 -13.76
CA ASN A 125 7.87 12.58 -13.80
C ASN A 125 7.21 13.25 -12.59
N ALA A 126 6.15 12.68 -12.04
CA ALA A 126 5.50 13.19 -10.83
C ALA A 126 6.46 13.23 -9.63
N LEU A 127 7.29 12.20 -9.44
CA LEU A 127 8.31 12.16 -8.39
C LEU A 127 9.36 13.23 -8.62
N ASP A 128 9.81 13.42 -9.86
CA ASP A 128 10.76 14.48 -10.20
C ASP A 128 10.20 15.89 -9.94
N LEU A 129 8.93 16.11 -10.26
CA LEU A 129 8.23 17.38 -9.96
C LEU A 129 8.10 17.60 -8.45
N PHE A 130 7.77 16.54 -7.69
CA PHE A 130 7.69 16.57 -6.24
C PHE A 130 9.04 16.96 -5.62
N LEU A 131 10.13 16.32 -6.03
CA LEU A 131 11.47 16.59 -5.50
C LEU A 131 11.98 18.00 -5.81
N LYS A 132 11.49 18.61 -6.90
CA LYS A 132 11.81 19.98 -7.29
C LYS A 132 10.87 21.03 -6.67
N ALA A 133 9.73 20.60 -6.08
CA ALA A 133 8.77 21.53 -5.52
C ALA A 133 9.33 22.28 -4.31
N PRO A 134 9.12 23.62 -4.21
CA PRO A 134 9.68 24.43 -3.12
C PRO A 134 9.12 24.05 -1.75
N ASN A 135 7.96 23.43 -1.71
CA ASN A 135 7.26 23.02 -0.49
C ASN A 135 7.29 21.49 -0.25
N LYS A 136 8.17 20.75 -0.92
CA LYS A 136 8.26 19.26 -0.81
C LYS A 136 8.37 18.76 0.63
N ASN A 137 9.03 19.52 1.49
CA ASN A 137 9.24 19.15 2.90
C ASN A 137 7.97 19.21 3.78
N ARG A 138 6.82 19.58 3.20
CA ARG A 138 5.52 19.47 3.90
C ARG A 138 4.98 18.05 3.94
N LEU A 139 5.50 17.15 3.11
CA LEU A 139 5.14 15.75 3.05
C LEU A 139 6.41 14.89 3.03
N ASP A 140 6.37 13.76 3.73
CA ASP A 140 7.31 12.69 3.50
C ASP A 140 6.95 11.93 2.22
N PHE A 141 7.88 11.12 1.69
CA PHE A 141 7.58 10.21 0.58
C PHE A 141 8.33 8.89 0.70
N CYS A 142 7.75 7.85 0.13
CA CYS A 142 8.42 6.58 -0.11
C CYS A 142 8.15 6.08 -1.54
N LEU A 143 8.87 5.04 -1.94
CA LEU A 143 8.72 4.45 -3.26
C LEU A 143 8.03 3.09 -3.18
N MET A 144 7.21 2.81 -4.19
CA MET A 144 6.71 1.47 -4.49
C MET A 144 7.17 1.09 -5.90
N SER A 145 8.06 0.10 -6.01
CA SER A 145 8.52 -0.41 -7.30
C SER A 145 7.39 -1.17 -8.00
N CYS A 146 6.96 -0.67 -9.14
CA CYS A 146 5.82 -1.20 -9.91
C CYS A 146 6.24 -1.95 -11.18
N PHE A 147 7.52 -2.21 -11.37
CA PHE A 147 8.06 -2.81 -12.58
C PHE A 147 8.61 -4.23 -12.34
N PRO A 148 8.62 -5.11 -13.35
CA PRO A 148 9.23 -6.43 -13.26
C PRO A 148 10.70 -6.38 -12.82
N VAL A 149 11.06 -7.28 -11.92
CA VAL A 149 12.39 -7.40 -11.34
C VAL A 149 13.01 -8.72 -11.77
N SER A 150 14.30 -8.69 -12.13
CA SER A 150 15.08 -9.87 -12.49
C SER A 150 16.56 -9.66 -12.11
N PRO A 151 17.40 -10.70 -12.15
CA PRO A 151 18.84 -10.53 -11.91
C PRO A 151 19.50 -9.51 -12.87
N VAL A 152 18.92 -9.29 -14.05
CA VAL A 152 19.48 -8.38 -15.08
C VAL A 152 19.36 -6.91 -14.69
N ASN A 153 18.26 -6.51 -14.05
CA ASN A 153 18.02 -5.11 -13.66
C ASN A 153 18.13 -4.82 -12.15
N TRP A 154 18.33 -5.85 -11.32
CA TRP A 154 18.28 -5.69 -9.86
C TRP A 154 19.27 -4.67 -9.31
N GLU A 155 20.53 -4.77 -9.70
CA GLU A 155 21.55 -3.82 -9.23
C GLU A 155 21.25 -2.40 -9.66
N LYS A 156 20.76 -2.20 -10.88
CA LYS A 156 20.37 -0.89 -11.40
C LYS A 156 19.17 -0.31 -10.63
N ILE A 157 18.18 -1.15 -10.27
CA ILE A 157 17.08 -0.73 -9.40
C ILE A 157 17.60 -0.23 -8.06
N CYS A 158 18.51 -0.99 -7.43
CA CYS A 158 19.14 -0.59 -6.17
C CYS A 158 19.88 0.76 -6.34
N ASP A 159 20.72 0.88 -7.35
CA ASP A 159 21.54 2.08 -7.58
C ASP A 159 20.70 3.32 -7.90
N ARG A 160 19.55 3.16 -8.53
CA ARG A 160 18.61 4.25 -8.83
C ARG A 160 17.75 4.66 -7.65
N THR A 161 17.41 3.72 -6.76
CA THR A 161 16.49 3.98 -5.64
C THR A 161 17.20 4.37 -4.34
N VAL A 162 18.38 3.83 -4.05
CA VAL A 162 19.15 4.15 -2.84
C VAL A 162 19.43 5.66 -2.65
N PRO A 163 19.71 6.45 -3.69
CA PRO A 163 19.89 7.89 -3.53
C PRO A 163 18.69 8.61 -2.89
N TYR A 164 17.45 8.18 -3.20
CA TYR A 164 16.25 8.77 -2.62
C TYR A 164 16.16 8.59 -1.10
N PHE A 165 16.67 7.47 -0.56
CA PHE A 165 16.64 7.17 0.88
C PHE A 165 17.38 8.21 1.74
N LYS A 166 18.23 9.02 1.13
CA LYS A 166 18.98 10.10 1.78
C LYS A 166 18.28 11.44 1.74
N GLU A 167 17.17 11.57 0.99
CA GLU A 167 16.36 12.78 1.01
C GLU A 167 15.84 13.06 2.42
N GLY A 168 15.84 14.33 2.82
CA GLY A 168 15.48 14.74 4.18
C GLY A 168 14.05 14.38 4.56
N ASN A 169 13.15 14.37 3.57
CA ASN A 169 11.75 14.03 3.71
C ASN A 169 11.42 12.61 3.14
N TYR A 170 12.41 11.72 3.02
CA TYR A 170 12.09 10.32 2.73
C TYR A 170 11.44 9.67 3.95
N LEU A 171 10.30 8.97 3.74
CA LEU A 171 9.56 8.31 4.82
C LEU A 171 10.42 7.28 5.53
N LYS A 172 10.58 7.43 6.84
CA LYS A 172 11.34 6.51 7.69
C LYS A 172 10.51 6.01 8.86
N VAL A 173 10.67 4.74 9.17
CA VAL A 173 10.16 4.10 10.39
C VAL A 173 11.35 3.70 11.25
N GLU A 174 11.44 4.23 12.46
CA GLU A 174 12.61 4.00 13.35
C GLU A 174 13.94 4.30 12.66
N GLY A 175 14.00 5.36 11.86
CA GLY A 175 15.18 5.75 11.10
C GLY A 175 15.42 4.95 9.82
N LYS A 176 14.66 3.91 9.53
CA LYS A 176 14.81 3.04 8.35
C LYS A 176 13.95 3.55 7.19
N PRO A 177 14.53 3.89 6.04
CA PRO A 177 13.77 4.23 4.84
C PRO A 177 12.82 3.10 4.41
N VAL A 178 11.61 3.47 4.01
CA VAL A 178 10.54 2.54 3.59
C VAL A 178 10.57 2.34 2.08
N MET A 179 10.67 1.10 1.61
CA MET A 179 10.55 0.72 0.20
C MET A 179 9.53 -0.40 0.05
N VAL A 180 8.66 -0.34 -0.96
CA VAL A 180 7.64 -1.37 -1.23
C VAL A 180 7.82 -1.96 -2.63
N PHE A 181 7.52 -3.24 -2.80
CA PHE A 181 7.42 -3.90 -4.11
C PHE A 181 5.97 -4.23 -4.41
N PHE A 182 5.47 -3.74 -5.56
CA PHE A 182 4.07 -3.90 -5.97
C PHE A 182 3.76 -5.34 -6.43
N ASN A 183 4.49 -5.83 -7.43
CA ASN A 183 4.28 -7.17 -7.99
C ASN A 183 5.18 -8.19 -7.29
N THR A 184 5.03 -8.38 -5.97
CA THR A 184 5.98 -9.15 -5.17
C THR A 184 6.08 -10.62 -5.61
N ASP A 185 4.99 -11.24 -6.08
CA ASP A 185 5.03 -12.61 -6.62
C ASP A 185 5.85 -12.68 -7.92
N GLU A 186 5.74 -11.65 -8.76
CA GLU A 186 6.53 -11.53 -9.98
C GLU A 186 7.99 -11.21 -9.65
N VAL A 187 8.28 -10.48 -8.58
CA VAL A 187 9.67 -10.31 -8.08
C VAL A 187 10.26 -11.66 -7.71
N ILE A 188 9.53 -12.51 -6.96
CA ILE A 188 10.01 -13.83 -6.56
C ILE A 188 10.23 -14.72 -7.79
N SER A 189 9.31 -14.76 -8.73
CA SER A 189 9.45 -15.56 -9.95
C SER A 189 10.52 -15.00 -10.89
N GLY A 190 10.60 -13.69 -11.06
CA GLY A 190 11.59 -13.01 -11.89
C GLY A 190 13.02 -13.18 -11.38
N MET A 191 13.19 -13.27 -10.06
CA MET A 191 14.47 -13.59 -9.40
C MET A 191 14.77 -15.11 -9.35
N ASN A 192 13.96 -15.94 -10.01
CA ASN A 192 14.09 -17.39 -10.02
C ASN A 192 13.93 -18.03 -8.63
N GLY A 193 13.04 -17.50 -7.79
CA GLY A 193 12.59 -18.11 -6.55
C GLY A 193 13.06 -17.44 -5.27
N ILE A 194 12.63 -18.01 -4.14
CA ILE A 194 12.74 -17.45 -2.79
C ILE A 194 14.20 -17.19 -2.39
N ALA A 195 15.10 -18.18 -2.61
CA ALA A 195 16.50 -18.07 -2.18
C ALA A 195 17.24 -16.92 -2.88
N ASN A 196 17.01 -16.77 -4.19
CA ASN A 196 17.61 -15.68 -4.98
C ASN A 196 17.00 -14.33 -4.61
N THR A 197 15.68 -14.27 -4.37
CA THR A 197 15.03 -13.06 -3.88
C THR A 197 15.61 -12.64 -2.54
N LYS A 198 15.82 -13.58 -1.61
CA LYS A 198 16.45 -13.31 -0.32
C LYS A 198 17.85 -12.72 -0.49
N ALA A 199 18.68 -13.31 -1.35
CA ALA A 199 20.02 -12.79 -1.64
C ALA A 199 19.97 -11.38 -2.26
N ALA A 200 19.02 -11.15 -3.17
CA ALA A 200 18.80 -9.84 -3.78
C ALA A 200 18.41 -8.77 -2.74
N LEU A 201 17.47 -9.06 -1.84
CA LEU A 201 17.09 -8.14 -0.76
C LEU A 201 18.25 -7.87 0.21
N GLN A 202 19.10 -8.87 0.48
CA GLN A 202 20.32 -8.68 1.28
C GLN A 202 21.33 -7.75 0.58
N LEU A 203 21.50 -7.90 -0.74
CA LEU A 203 22.33 -7.00 -1.54
C LEU A 203 21.79 -5.57 -1.50
N TYR A 204 20.46 -5.38 -1.59
CA TYR A 204 19.85 -4.06 -1.50
C TYR A 204 20.13 -3.39 -0.16
N ARG A 205 19.95 -4.10 0.95
CA ARG A 205 20.29 -3.60 2.29
C ARG A 205 21.76 -3.25 2.41
N LYS A 206 22.65 -4.09 1.84
CA LYS A 206 24.08 -3.82 1.80
C LYS A 206 24.39 -2.52 1.07
N LYS A 207 23.87 -2.34 -0.17
CA LYS A 207 24.04 -1.12 -0.96
C LYS A 207 23.51 0.13 -0.24
N ALA A 208 22.37 0.03 0.43
CA ALA A 208 21.81 1.14 1.22
C ALA A 208 22.75 1.55 2.38
N ARG A 209 23.30 0.59 3.12
CA ARG A 209 24.30 0.85 4.18
C ARG A 209 25.57 1.49 3.63
N GLU A 210 26.12 0.93 2.55
CA GLU A 210 27.35 1.43 1.92
C GLU A 210 27.18 2.85 1.39
N ALA A 211 25.97 3.21 0.94
CA ALA A 211 25.65 4.57 0.51
C ALA A 211 25.32 5.53 1.67
N GLY A 212 25.37 5.06 2.93
CA GLY A 212 25.08 5.87 4.12
C GLY A 212 23.60 6.09 4.40
N ALA A 213 22.69 5.34 3.74
CA ALA A 213 21.25 5.40 4.01
C ALA A 213 20.83 4.56 5.25
N GLY A 214 21.72 3.73 5.79
CA GLY A 214 21.45 2.85 6.92
C GLY A 214 20.67 1.58 6.54
N GLU A 215 20.02 0.98 7.53
CA GLU A 215 19.10 -0.13 7.30
C GLU A 215 17.80 0.37 6.64
N ILE A 216 17.24 -0.44 5.75
CA ILE A 216 15.99 -0.14 5.05
C ILE A 216 14.89 -1.12 5.45
N LEU A 217 13.65 -0.65 5.41
CA LEU A 217 12.45 -1.44 5.66
C LEU A 217 11.79 -1.79 4.32
N ILE A 218 11.75 -3.07 3.97
CA ILE A 218 11.29 -3.52 2.66
C ILE A 218 9.94 -4.20 2.80
N GLY A 219 8.90 -3.62 2.19
CA GLY A 219 7.54 -4.12 2.16
C GLY A 219 7.22 -4.94 0.93
N ALA A 220 6.38 -5.96 1.11
CA ALA A 220 5.79 -6.74 0.04
C ALA A 220 4.31 -6.38 -0.12
N ARG A 221 3.88 -6.02 -1.32
CA ARG A 221 2.45 -5.95 -1.62
C ARG A 221 1.92 -7.38 -1.72
N THR A 222 0.81 -7.65 -1.03
CA THR A 222 0.13 -8.93 -1.01
C THR A 222 -1.37 -8.77 -1.29
N ALA A 223 -2.10 -9.88 -1.30
CA ALA A 223 -3.55 -9.91 -1.36
C ALA A 223 -4.08 -10.94 -0.36
N THR A 224 -5.35 -10.84 -0.01
CA THR A 224 -6.04 -11.87 0.76
C THR A 224 -6.11 -13.16 -0.04
N ARG A 225 -5.82 -14.27 0.63
CA ARG A 225 -5.96 -15.64 0.08
C ARG A 225 -6.61 -16.52 1.14
N PRO A 226 -7.94 -16.40 1.36
CA PRO A 226 -8.60 -17.14 2.45
C PRO A 226 -8.49 -18.66 2.34
N SER A 227 -8.32 -19.18 1.14
CA SER A 227 -8.13 -20.62 0.86
C SER A 227 -6.70 -21.12 1.08
N ASP A 228 -5.74 -20.21 1.28
CA ASP A 228 -4.34 -20.54 1.51
C ASP A 228 -3.77 -19.70 2.67
N PRO A 229 -3.90 -20.17 3.91
CA PRO A 229 -3.38 -19.47 5.09
C PRO A 229 -1.85 -19.40 5.13
N THR A 230 -1.15 -20.13 4.25
CA THR A 230 0.32 -20.12 4.17
C THR A 230 0.84 -19.20 3.07
N TYR A 231 -0.05 -18.56 2.31
CA TYR A 231 0.31 -17.76 1.14
C TYR A 231 1.40 -16.71 1.41
N GLN A 232 1.37 -16.06 2.58
CA GLN A 232 2.32 -15.03 2.95
C GLN A 232 3.68 -15.57 3.45
N ASN A 233 3.83 -16.88 3.72
CA ASN A 233 5.08 -17.46 4.25
C ASN A 233 6.26 -17.24 3.32
N LYS A 234 6.05 -17.27 2.01
CA LYS A 234 7.09 -16.98 1.00
C LYS A 234 7.74 -15.62 1.17
N TYR A 235 6.99 -14.59 1.61
CA TYR A 235 7.54 -13.25 1.84
C TYR A 235 8.42 -13.21 3.09
N VAL A 236 8.05 -13.97 4.13
CA VAL A 236 8.90 -14.17 5.32
C VAL A 236 10.22 -14.84 4.93
N GLU A 237 10.14 -15.91 4.14
CA GLU A 237 11.31 -16.66 3.69
C GLU A 237 12.24 -15.85 2.79
N CYS A 238 11.69 -14.98 1.93
CA CYS A 238 12.45 -14.03 1.13
C CYS A 238 13.14 -12.95 1.98
N GLY A 239 12.65 -12.69 3.20
CA GLY A 239 13.21 -11.68 4.09
C GLY A 239 12.64 -10.28 3.86
N PHE A 240 11.38 -10.16 3.45
CA PHE A 240 10.63 -8.90 3.55
C PHE A 240 10.37 -8.56 5.02
N ASP A 241 10.21 -7.28 5.33
CA ASP A 241 10.06 -6.79 6.69
C ASP A 241 8.59 -6.56 7.08
N PHE A 242 7.72 -6.25 6.12
CA PHE A 242 6.28 -6.04 6.33
C PHE A 242 5.47 -6.31 5.08
N LEU A 243 4.17 -6.40 5.25
CA LEU A 243 3.19 -6.54 4.17
C LEU A 243 2.33 -5.29 4.04
N THR A 244 1.83 -5.05 2.84
CA THR A 244 0.78 -4.05 2.55
C THR A 244 -0.06 -4.51 1.37
N THR A 245 -1.08 -3.74 1.01
CA THR A 245 -1.84 -3.91 -0.25
C THR A 245 -1.73 -2.64 -1.11
N TYR A 246 -2.25 -2.66 -2.33
CA TYR A 246 -2.45 -1.42 -3.10
C TYR A 246 -3.89 -0.96 -2.95
N ASN A 247 -4.83 -1.88 -3.25
CA ASN A 247 -6.25 -1.76 -2.93
C ASN A 247 -6.79 -3.12 -2.48
N ASN A 248 -8.02 -3.14 -1.97
CA ASN A 248 -8.70 -4.34 -1.50
C ASN A 248 -10.09 -4.49 -2.19
N ALA A 249 -10.25 -3.92 -3.38
CA ALA A 249 -11.53 -3.85 -4.07
C ALA A 249 -12.17 -5.23 -4.31
N ASP A 250 -11.37 -6.25 -4.65
CA ASP A 250 -11.85 -7.62 -4.86
C ASP A 250 -12.46 -8.24 -3.60
N ASP A 251 -11.96 -7.91 -2.41
CA ASP A 251 -12.41 -8.52 -1.16
C ASP A 251 -13.81 -8.06 -0.73
N GLY A 252 -14.25 -6.91 -1.23
CA GLY A 252 -15.57 -6.33 -0.95
C GLY A 252 -16.63 -6.65 -1.99
N ARG A 253 -16.24 -7.09 -3.19
CA ARG A 253 -17.22 -7.33 -4.25
C ARG A 253 -18.16 -8.49 -3.94
N SER A 254 -19.42 -8.37 -4.35
CA SER A 254 -20.41 -9.45 -4.27
C SER A 254 -20.79 -10.02 -5.63
N ASN A 255 -20.64 -9.23 -6.70
CA ASN A 255 -21.04 -9.58 -8.07
C ASN A 255 -20.23 -8.78 -9.09
N ALA A 256 -20.29 -9.16 -10.34
CA ALA A 256 -19.92 -8.31 -11.46
C ALA A 256 -20.85 -7.10 -11.54
N GLY A 257 -20.37 -5.99 -12.12
CA GLY A 257 -21.14 -4.75 -12.22
C GLY A 257 -21.08 -3.89 -10.95
N ALA A 258 -22.15 -3.14 -10.69
CA ALA A 258 -22.22 -2.18 -9.60
C ALA A 258 -22.34 -2.86 -8.23
N ASN A 259 -21.51 -2.44 -7.29
CA ASN A 259 -21.58 -2.81 -5.87
C ASN A 259 -21.74 -1.54 -5.02
N ASP A 260 -22.44 -1.60 -3.89
CA ASP A 260 -22.52 -0.46 -2.99
C ASP A 260 -21.18 -0.21 -2.30
N TYR A 261 -20.82 1.07 -2.11
CA TYR A 261 -19.53 1.46 -1.53
C TYR A 261 -19.30 0.93 -0.11
N SER A 262 -20.36 0.67 0.67
CA SER A 262 -20.21 0.08 2.01
C SER A 262 -19.48 -1.27 1.99
N ARG A 263 -19.61 -2.00 0.89
CA ARG A 263 -18.93 -3.28 0.73
C ARG A 263 -17.42 -3.14 0.55
N LEU A 264 -16.93 -1.99 0.06
CA LEU A 264 -15.49 -1.72 0.00
C LEU A 264 -14.91 -1.65 1.43
N LEU A 265 -15.61 -1.03 2.38
CA LEU A 265 -15.20 -1.03 3.78
C LEU A 265 -15.20 -2.44 4.40
N GLU A 266 -16.19 -3.26 4.05
CA GLU A 266 -16.21 -4.67 4.48
C GLU A 266 -15.00 -5.43 3.90
N GLY A 267 -14.68 -5.20 2.62
CA GLY A 267 -13.50 -5.75 1.96
C GLY A 267 -12.19 -5.33 2.60
N ASP A 268 -12.05 -4.05 2.89
CA ASP A 268 -10.88 -3.51 3.60
C ASP A 268 -10.69 -4.21 4.96
N LYS A 269 -11.73 -4.29 5.78
CA LYS A 269 -11.68 -4.97 7.08
C LYS A 269 -11.33 -6.45 6.96
N LYS A 270 -11.89 -7.13 5.94
CA LYS A 270 -11.59 -8.52 5.64
C LYS A 270 -10.11 -8.71 5.28
N SER A 271 -9.56 -7.81 4.45
CA SER A 271 -8.15 -7.81 4.08
C SER A 271 -7.25 -7.57 5.28
N TRP A 272 -7.50 -6.52 6.07
CA TRP A 272 -6.66 -6.20 7.24
C TRP A 272 -6.61 -7.34 8.25
N ASN A 273 -7.77 -7.90 8.58
CA ASN A 273 -7.87 -8.99 9.54
C ASN A 273 -7.29 -10.30 8.97
N GLY A 274 -7.61 -10.64 7.71
CA GLY A 274 -7.18 -11.88 7.09
C GLY A 274 -5.67 -11.94 6.89
N ILE A 275 -5.06 -10.90 6.32
CA ILE A 275 -3.60 -10.84 6.14
C ILE A 275 -2.89 -10.85 7.49
N SER A 276 -3.33 -9.98 8.42
CA SER A 276 -2.71 -9.88 9.75
C SER A 276 -2.86 -11.13 10.63
N ALA A 277 -3.88 -11.96 10.38
CA ALA A 277 -4.08 -13.22 11.11
C ALA A 277 -3.17 -14.35 10.60
N HIS A 278 -2.85 -14.35 9.31
CA HIS A 278 -2.14 -15.45 8.66
C HIS A 278 -0.66 -15.17 8.39
N SER A 279 -0.18 -13.94 8.63
CA SER A 279 1.22 -13.59 8.42
C SER A 279 1.98 -13.40 9.72
N ALA A 280 3.24 -13.90 9.76
CA ALA A 280 4.21 -13.55 10.79
C ALA A 280 4.79 -12.14 10.61
N LEU A 281 4.68 -11.56 9.41
CA LEU A 281 5.15 -10.19 9.14
C LEU A 281 4.14 -9.16 9.63
N PRO A 282 4.61 -8.00 10.10
CA PRO A 282 3.78 -6.82 10.29
C PRO A 282 3.01 -6.45 9.03
N PHE A 283 1.87 -5.75 9.18
CA PHE A 283 1.02 -5.36 8.07
C PHE A 283 0.62 -3.89 8.15
N VAL A 284 0.87 -3.13 7.08
CA VAL A 284 0.40 -1.74 6.93
C VAL A 284 -0.91 -1.75 6.15
N PRO A 285 -2.04 -1.34 6.77
CA PRO A 285 -3.34 -1.38 6.11
C PRO A 285 -3.48 -0.31 5.02
N VAL A 286 -4.31 -0.61 4.04
CA VAL A 286 -4.74 0.33 3.00
C VAL A 286 -6.26 0.51 3.10
N VAL A 287 -6.70 1.76 2.98
CA VAL A 287 -8.12 2.17 2.97
C VAL A 287 -8.49 2.59 1.56
N GLY A 288 -9.52 1.97 0.99
CA GLY A 288 -10.03 2.31 -0.33
C GLY A 288 -10.83 3.62 -0.33
N THR A 289 -10.59 4.51 -1.28
CA THR A 289 -11.38 5.75 -1.49
C THR A 289 -12.38 5.63 -2.63
N GLY A 290 -12.38 4.50 -3.31
CA GLY A 290 -13.24 4.16 -4.45
C GLY A 290 -12.62 3.03 -5.27
N TYR A 291 -13.38 2.57 -6.29
CA TYR A 291 -12.85 1.69 -7.33
C TYR A 291 -13.85 1.61 -8.49
N ASP A 292 -13.43 2.05 -9.67
CA ASP A 292 -14.20 2.02 -10.89
C ASP A 292 -13.29 2.16 -12.12
N MET A 293 -12.90 1.04 -12.69
CA MET A 293 -12.01 0.98 -13.86
C MET A 293 -12.75 1.12 -15.19
N ARG A 294 -14.03 1.51 -15.22
CA ARG A 294 -14.79 1.61 -16.49
C ARG A 294 -14.16 2.57 -17.51
N PRO A 295 -13.60 3.75 -17.15
CA PRO A 295 -12.88 4.57 -18.14
C PRO A 295 -11.75 3.81 -18.82
N TRP A 296 -10.94 3.12 -18.01
CA TRP A 296 -9.83 2.32 -18.50
C TRP A 296 -10.31 1.16 -19.37
N ALA A 297 -11.28 0.39 -18.90
CA ALA A 297 -11.81 -0.78 -19.62
C ALA A 297 -12.39 -0.42 -21.00
N LEU A 298 -13.07 0.73 -21.11
CA LEU A 298 -13.71 1.17 -22.35
C LEU A 298 -12.71 1.67 -23.38
N ASP A 299 -11.68 2.39 -22.93
CA ASP A 299 -10.68 2.96 -23.85
C ASP A 299 -9.50 2.01 -24.16
N HIS A 300 -9.32 0.97 -23.33
CA HIS A 300 -8.22 -0.02 -23.48
C HIS A 300 -8.77 -1.48 -23.44
N PRO A 301 -9.63 -1.88 -24.39
CA PRO A 301 -10.33 -3.17 -24.33
C PRO A 301 -9.42 -4.40 -24.35
N ASN A 302 -8.13 -4.25 -24.72
CA ASN A 302 -7.13 -5.31 -24.73
C ASN A 302 -6.25 -5.33 -23.45
N GLN A 303 -6.50 -4.44 -22.50
CA GLN A 303 -5.79 -4.39 -21.23
C GLN A 303 -6.63 -5.02 -20.12
N PRO A 304 -5.98 -5.61 -19.08
CA PRO A 304 -6.70 -6.12 -17.93
C PRO A 304 -7.53 -5.02 -17.26
N ALA A 305 -8.81 -5.32 -16.98
CA ALA A 305 -9.70 -4.45 -16.22
C ALA A 305 -10.68 -5.31 -15.42
N SER A 306 -11.22 -4.72 -14.35
CA SER A 306 -12.23 -5.38 -13.53
C SER A 306 -13.61 -5.29 -14.17
N ASP A 307 -14.42 -6.34 -13.97
CA ASP A 307 -15.81 -6.43 -14.41
C ASP A 307 -16.80 -5.84 -13.39
N PHE A 308 -16.29 -5.20 -12.34
CA PHE A 308 -17.08 -4.61 -11.25
C PHE A 308 -16.58 -3.21 -10.87
N TRP A 309 -17.45 -2.45 -10.20
CA TRP A 309 -17.14 -1.12 -9.64
C TRP A 309 -18.00 -0.84 -8.42
N TYR A 310 -17.61 0.19 -7.66
CA TYR A 310 -18.40 0.66 -6.51
C TYR A 310 -19.15 1.95 -6.83
N THR A 311 -20.36 2.09 -6.26
CA THR A 311 -21.25 3.24 -6.41
C THR A 311 -21.69 3.77 -5.05
N GLY A 312 -22.25 4.99 -5.03
CA GLY A 312 -22.74 5.60 -3.79
C GLY A 312 -21.63 6.08 -2.84
N MET A 313 -20.44 6.31 -3.38
CA MET A 313 -19.34 6.93 -2.67
C MET A 313 -19.66 8.39 -2.33
N THR A 314 -19.38 8.79 -1.08
CA THR A 314 -19.50 10.17 -0.61
C THR A 314 -18.30 10.54 0.26
N PRO A 315 -17.98 11.85 0.42
CA PRO A 315 -16.93 12.27 1.33
C PRO A 315 -17.08 11.71 2.75
N GLN A 316 -18.30 11.63 3.26
CA GLN A 316 -18.61 11.10 4.60
C GLN A 316 -18.30 9.60 4.71
N LYS A 317 -18.69 8.82 3.72
CA LYS A 317 -18.40 7.37 3.68
C LYS A 317 -16.88 7.11 3.59
N ILE A 318 -16.13 7.92 2.83
CA ILE A 318 -14.65 7.85 2.78
C ILE A 318 -14.06 8.17 4.16
N ALA A 319 -14.57 9.21 4.83
CA ALA A 319 -14.15 9.57 6.19
C ALA A 319 -14.43 8.45 7.20
N GLU A 320 -15.61 7.81 7.15
CA GLU A 320 -15.95 6.66 7.99
C GLU A 320 -14.99 5.47 7.76
N GLN A 321 -14.64 5.22 6.50
CA GLN A 321 -13.71 4.17 6.12
C GLN A 321 -12.30 4.45 6.66
N LEU A 322 -11.82 5.69 6.52
CA LEU A 322 -10.54 6.12 7.10
C LEU A 322 -10.57 5.99 8.63
N ARG A 323 -11.64 6.42 9.31
CA ARG A 323 -11.79 6.27 10.76
C ARG A 323 -11.65 4.81 11.19
N ALA A 324 -12.31 3.89 10.49
CA ALA A 324 -12.19 2.47 10.77
C ALA A 324 -10.74 1.95 10.60
N GLY A 325 -10.04 2.40 9.55
CA GLY A 325 -8.64 2.06 9.33
C GLY A 325 -7.71 2.59 10.44
N MET A 326 -7.86 3.85 10.83
CA MET A 326 -7.08 4.44 11.92
C MET A 326 -7.33 3.74 13.26
N GLN A 327 -8.58 3.39 13.56
CA GLN A 327 -8.93 2.62 14.76
C GLN A 327 -8.34 1.21 14.72
N TRP A 328 -8.31 0.57 13.55
CA TRP A 328 -7.66 -0.72 13.39
C TRP A 328 -6.14 -0.64 13.66
N VAL A 329 -5.45 0.40 13.15
CA VAL A 329 -4.02 0.65 13.43
C VAL A 329 -3.79 0.80 14.93
N LYS A 330 -4.60 1.63 15.61
CA LYS A 330 -4.51 1.87 17.07
C LYS A 330 -4.77 0.61 17.89
N ALA A 331 -5.64 -0.28 17.41
CA ALA A 331 -5.92 -1.57 18.05
C ALA A 331 -4.80 -2.60 17.81
N ASN A 332 -3.91 -2.39 16.84
CA ASN A 332 -2.85 -3.31 16.45
C ASN A 332 -1.44 -2.68 16.47
N PRO A 333 -1.02 -1.93 17.51
CA PRO A 333 0.19 -1.10 17.50
C PRO A 333 1.48 -1.89 17.32
N LYS A 334 1.48 -3.19 17.70
CA LYS A 334 2.66 -4.08 17.54
C LYS A 334 2.74 -4.71 16.15
N LYS A 335 1.67 -4.59 15.36
CA LYS A 335 1.57 -5.20 14.02
C LYS A 335 1.73 -4.19 12.89
N VAL A 336 1.67 -2.88 13.18
CA VAL A 336 1.72 -1.83 12.17
C VAL A 336 3.00 -1.00 12.33
N PRO A 337 4.00 -1.16 11.45
CA PRO A 337 5.25 -0.42 11.53
C PRO A 337 4.99 1.10 11.47
N GLY A 338 5.54 1.84 12.44
CA GLY A 338 5.45 3.29 12.48
C GLY A 338 4.03 3.87 12.52
N ASN A 339 3.02 3.07 12.88
CA ASN A 339 1.60 3.44 12.80
C ASN A 339 1.18 3.98 11.42
N LEU A 340 1.75 3.42 10.35
CA LEU A 340 1.45 3.82 8.98
C LEU A 340 0.08 3.32 8.54
N LEU A 341 -0.61 4.15 7.73
CA LEU A 341 -1.82 3.80 7.01
C LEU A 341 -1.77 4.45 5.63
N PHE A 342 -2.04 3.68 4.58
CA PHE A 342 -2.17 4.22 3.24
C PHE A 342 -3.63 4.40 2.84
N LEU A 343 -3.89 5.39 2.01
CA LEU A 343 -5.14 5.55 1.25
C LEU A 343 -4.89 5.13 -0.21
N TYR A 344 -5.78 4.37 -0.77
CA TYR A 344 -5.85 4.12 -2.20
C TYR A 344 -6.97 4.96 -2.79
N ALA A 345 -6.63 6.08 -3.47
CA ALA A 345 -5.33 6.64 -3.73
C ALA A 345 -5.40 8.17 -3.66
N TRP A 346 -4.24 8.85 -3.85
CA TRP A 346 -4.24 10.29 -4.05
C TRP A 346 -4.93 10.66 -5.38
N ASN A 347 -4.56 9.97 -6.47
CA ASN A 347 -4.89 10.39 -7.84
C ASN A 347 -5.16 9.24 -8.84
N GLU A 348 -5.70 8.10 -8.40
CA GLU A 348 -6.17 7.06 -9.33
C GLU A 348 -7.56 7.41 -9.90
N ASN A 349 -7.65 8.61 -10.51
CA ASN A 349 -8.89 9.12 -11.09
C ASN A 349 -9.44 8.21 -12.21
N GLY A 350 -8.55 7.58 -13.00
CA GLY A 350 -8.91 6.60 -14.03
C GLY A 350 -9.52 5.31 -13.46
N GLU A 351 -9.10 4.93 -12.25
CA GLU A 351 -9.58 3.75 -11.53
C GLU A 351 -10.69 4.07 -10.51
N GLY A 352 -11.16 5.32 -10.47
CA GLY A 352 -12.25 5.71 -9.58
C GLY A 352 -11.89 5.86 -8.11
N ALA A 353 -10.61 6.00 -7.80
CA ALA A 353 -10.09 6.18 -6.44
C ALA A 353 -9.22 7.44 -6.36
N TRP A 354 -9.73 8.50 -5.75
CA TRP A 354 -8.99 9.76 -5.67
C TRP A 354 -9.32 10.57 -4.42
N LEU A 355 -8.36 11.37 -3.99
CA LEU A 355 -8.49 12.40 -2.97
C LEU A 355 -8.21 13.80 -3.53
N THR A 356 -7.63 13.88 -4.72
CA THR A 356 -7.42 15.16 -5.43
C THR A 356 -8.71 15.97 -5.45
N PRO A 357 -8.68 17.28 -5.13
CA PRO A 357 -9.86 18.11 -5.28
C PRO A 357 -10.27 18.15 -6.75
N THR A 358 -11.57 17.96 -7.02
CA THR A 358 -12.13 17.93 -8.36
C THR A 358 -12.96 19.16 -8.67
N LYS A 359 -13.18 19.43 -9.96
CA LYS A 359 -14.07 20.51 -10.39
C LYS A 359 -15.52 20.30 -9.94
N SER A 360 -15.95 19.06 -9.76
CA SER A 360 -17.30 18.67 -9.36
C SER A 360 -17.55 18.78 -7.86
N GLU A 361 -16.59 18.33 -7.03
CA GLU A 361 -16.74 18.22 -5.57
C GLU A 361 -15.87 19.21 -4.78
N GLY A 362 -14.95 19.94 -5.47
CA GLY A 362 -13.93 20.74 -4.79
C GLY A 362 -13.09 19.85 -3.87
N ALA A 363 -12.76 20.35 -2.69
CA ALA A 363 -11.96 19.65 -1.68
C ALA A 363 -12.81 18.83 -0.67
N ALA A 364 -14.05 18.46 -0.99
CA ALA A 364 -14.99 17.86 -0.03
C ALA A 364 -14.42 16.57 0.60
N ARG A 365 -13.77 15.70 -0.17
CA ARG A 365 -13.14 14.46 0.33
C ARG A 365 -12.01 14.77 1.31
N LEU A 366 -11.13 15.70 0.94
CA LEU A 366 -10.01 16.13 1.78
C LEU A 366 -10.49 16.75 3.09
N ASN A 367 -11.51 17.61 3.05
CA ASN A 367 -12.09 18.21 4.24
C ASN A 367 -12.68 17.16 5.19
N ALA A 368 -13.33 16.13 4.64
CA ALA A 368 -13.92 15.05 5.43
C ALA A 368 -12.84 14.19 6.11
N ILE A 369 -11.77 13.80 5.39
CA ILE A 369 -10.67 13.02 5.99
C ILE A 369 -9.84 13.85 6.98
N LYS A 370 -9.66 15.15 6.76
CA LYS A 370 -8.98 16.04 7.70
C LYS A 370 -9.58 15.99 9.08
N GLN A 371 -10.89 16.08 9.18
CA GLN A 371 -11.60 16.04 10.46
C GLN A 371 -11.34 14.70 11.17
N VAL A 372 -11.37 13.58 10.43
CA VAL A 372 -11.09 12.26 11.00
C VAL A 372 -9.65 12.15 11.50
N ILE A 373 -8.68 12.60 10.70
CA ILE A 373 -7.26 12.54 11.08
C ILE A 373 -7.02 13.36 12.36
N GLN A 374 -7.62 14.54 12.46
CA GLN A 374 -7.51 15.40 13.64
C GLN A 374 -8.17 14.76 14.87
N ASP A 375 -9.36 14.20 14.73
CA ASP A 375 -10.11 13.62 15.85
C ASP A 375 -9.45 12.35 16.37
N GLU A 376 -8.99 11.49 15.46
CA GLU A 376 -8.35 10.23 15.83
C GLU A 376 -6.92 10.41 16.37
N ASN A 377 -6.23 11.49 16.11
CA ASN A 377 -4.87 11.75 16.59
C ASN A 377 -4.81 12.68 17.82
N LYS A 378 -5.96 13.06 18.39
CA LYS A 378 -6.06 13.72 19.70
C LYS A 378 -5.86 12.69 20.82
#